data_7f85675f95e5f6240fe349facf0879a9
#
_entry.id   7f85675f95e5f6240fe349facf0879a9
#
_cell.length_a   1.000
_cell.length_b   1.000
_cell.length_c   1.000
_cell.angle_alpha   90.00
_cell.angle_beta   90.00
_cell.angle_gamma   90.00
#
_symmetry.space_group_name_H-M   'P 1'
#
loop_
_entity.id
_entity.type
_entity.pdbx_description
1 polymer ?
#
loop_
_entity_poly.entity_id
_entity_poly.type
_entity_poly.pdbx_seq_one_letter_code
_entity_poly.pdbx_strand_id
1 'polypeptide(L)'
;MNKVKAALFDLDGVVFDTEPQYTVFWGAQCREFHPEHPGLEHEIKGQTLDQIYDAWFNGNLKVIRPLLTDRLNAYEAQMDYQYVTGFEKFISDLRKQNVKTAVVTSSNQQKMESVYRQHPEFKDLFDAILTSEDFEYSKPHPDCYLKAAARFGALPEECIVFEDSFNGLKSGRAAGMTVIGLATTNLAEEITPLCDQVINDYLELSEYLNN
;
A
#
# COMPACT_ATOMS: atom_id res chain seq x y z
N MET A 1 -23.69 -0.78 13.70
CA MET A 1 -22.50 -1.14 12.91
C MET A 1 -21.99 -2.47 13.43
N ASN A 2 -21.60 -3.40 12.54
CA ASN A 2 -20.92 -4.61 12.98
C ASN A 2 -19.61 -4.22 13.66
N LYS A 3 -19.21 -4.97 14.69
CA LYS A 3 -17.95 -4.71 15.38
C LYS A 3 -16.80 -4.99 14.43
N VAL A 4 -15.91 -4.03 14.21
CA VAL A 4 -14.70 -4.20 13.39
C VAL A 4 -13.84 -5.31 14.00
N LYS A 5 -13.51 -6.32 13.20
CA LYS A 5 -12.64 -7.44 13.58
C LYS A 5 -11.23 -7.31 13.05
N ALA A 6 -11.06 -6.72 11.86
CA ALA A 6 -9.75 -6.59 11.23
C ALA A 6 -9.56 -5.21 10.58
N ALA A 7 -8.34 -4.70 10.69
CA ALA A 7 -7.83 -3.53 9.99
C ALA A 7 -6.69 -3.97 9.06
N LEU A 8 -6.84 -3.69 7.77
CA LEU A 8 -5.97 -4.15 6.69
C LEU A 8 -5.32 -2.92 6.05
N PHE A 9 -4.01 -2.87 6.07
CA PHE A 9 -3.24 -1.71 5.66
C PHE A 9 -2.43 -2.01 4.40
N ASP A 10 -2.50 -1.17 3.38
CA ASP A 10 -1.40 -1.13 2.42
C ASP A 10 -0.10 -0.71 3.12
N LEU A 11 1.02 -0.77 2.44
CA LEU A 11 2.33 -0.42 3.01
C LEU A 11 2.75 0.99 2.65
N ASP A 12 2.92 1.22 1.34
CA ASP A 12 3.49 2.45 0.79
C ASP A 12 2.43 3.55 0.76
N GLY A 13 2.76 4.73 1.27
CA GLY A 13 1.78 5.82 1.41
C GLY A 13 0.73 5.60 2.51
N VAL A 14 0.70 4.43 3.16
CA VAL A 14 -0.27 4.08 4.21
C VAL A 14 0.42 3.82 5.54
N VAL A 15 1.33 2.85 5.62
CA VAL A 15 2.14 2.60 6.81
C VAL A 15 3.38 3.49 6.80
N PHE A 16 4.06 3.56 5.66
CA PHE A 16 5.25 4.38 5.47
C PHE A 16 5.03 5.48 4.44
N ASP A 17 5.58 6.66 4.68
CA ASP A 17 5.60 7.80 3.75
C ASP A 17 6.70 7.63 2.71
N THR A 18 6.52 6.66 1.82
CA THR A 18 7.51 6.27 0.80
C THR A 18 7.22 6.82 -0.59
N GLU A 19 6.01 7.25 -0.87
CA GLU A 19 5.57 7.68 -2.21
C GLU A 19 6.37 8.87 -2.78
N PRO A 20 6.78 9.88 -2.01
CA PRO A 20 7.65 10.92 -2.53
C PRO A 20 8.98 10.38 -3.06
N GLN A 21 9.53 9.35 -2.41
CA GLN A 21 10.79 8.71 -2.81
C GLN A 21 10.60 7.91 -4.09
N TYR A 22 9.49 7.16 -4.22
CA TYR A 22 9.16 6.47 -5.48
C TYR A 22 8.94 7.43 -6.64
N THR A 23 8.33 8.59 -6.40
CA THR A 23 8.18 9.63 -7.43
C THR A 23 9.54 10.09 -7.96
N VAL A 24 10.54 10.25 -7.08
CA VAL A 24 11.91 10.59 -7.48
C VAL A 24 12.54 9.47 -8.30
N PHE A 25 12.48 8.24 -7.82
CA PHE A 25 13.04 7.08 -8.51
C PHE A 25 12.42 6.89 -9.90
N TRP A 26 11.09 6.75 -9.95
CA TRP A 26 10.40 6.51 -11.22
C TRP A 26 10.49 7.70 -12.16
N GLY A 27 10.49 8.93 -11.64
CA GLY A 27 10.72 10.13 -12.46
C GLY A 27 12.06 10.10 -13.19
N ALA A 28 13.11 9.58 -12.56
CA ALA A 28 14.40 9.39 -13.23
C ALA A 28 14.34 8.33 -14.33
N GLN A 29 13.72 7.17 -14.05
CA GLN A 29 13.59 6.09 -15.03
C GLN A 29 12.66 6.49 -16.20
N CYS A 30 11.53 7.14 -15.92
CA CYS A 30 10.61 7.60 -16.96
C CYS A 30 11.27 8.64 -17.86
N ARG A 31 12.02 9.59 -17.35
CA ARG A 31 12.78 10.54 -18.19
C ARG A 31 13.84 9.88 -19.05
N GLU A 32 14.46 8.80 -18.57
CA GLU A 32 15.50 8.07 -19.34
C GLU A 32 14.87 7.25 -20.48
N PHE A 33 13.76 6.57 -20.23
CA PHE A 33 13.20 5.57 -21.14
C PHE A 33 11.92 6.01 -21.85
N HIS A 34 11.23 7.03 -21.35
CA HIS A 34 9.98 7.59 -21.87
C HIS A 34 10.02 9.12 -21.89
N PRO A 35 11.04 9.75 -22.52
CA PRO A 35 11.14 11.21 -22.55
C PRO A 35 9.95 11.87 -23.27
N GLU A 36 9.22 11.11 -24.10
CA GLU A 36 8.01 11.54 -24.81
C GLU A 36 6.77 11.63 -23.91
N HIS A 37 6.83 11.07 -22.69
CA HIS A 37 5.69 11.02 -21.75
C HIS A 37 6.03 11.68 -20.39
N PRO A 38 6.11 13.01 -20.33
CA PRO A 38 6.38 13.72 -19.07
C PRO A 38 5.28 13.47 -18.05
N GLY A 39 5.65 13.18 -16.81
CA GLY A 39 4.69 12.93 -15.72
C GLY A 39 4.25 11.48 -15.57
N LEU A 40 4.79 10.55 -16.36
CA LEU A 40 4.48 9.13 -16.28
C LEU A 40 4.69 8.56 -14.88
N GLU A 41 5.65 9.08 -14.11
CA GLU A 41 5.89 8.71 -12.71
C GLU A 41 4.68 8.88 -11.79
N HIS A 42 3.73 9.73 -12.14
CA HIS A 42 2.48 9.90 -11.40
C HIS A 42 1.40 8.89 -11.81
N GLU A 43 1.42 8.45 -13.09
CA GLU A 43 0.45 7.50 -13.61
C GLU A 43 0.69 6.06 -13.15
N ILE A 44 1.93 5.70 -12.85
CA ILE A 44 2.33 4.35 -12.44
C ILE A 44 2.14 4.08 -10.94
N LYS A 45 1.78 5.08 -10.15
CA LYS A 45 1.58 4.94 -8.71
C LYS A 45 0.54 3.87 -8.37
N GLY A 46 0.81 3.09 -7.30
CA GLY A 46 -0.06 2.02 -6.83
C GLY A 46 -0.13 0.79 -7.75
N GLN A 47 0.71 0.73 -8.79
CA GLN A 47 0.83 -0.45 -9.65
C GLN A 47 1.94 -1.39 -9.15
N THR A 48 1.76 -2.69 -9.38
CA THR A 48 2.85 -3.65 -9.18
C THR A 48 3.95 -3.46 -10.24
N LEU A 49 5.16 -3.92 -9.93
CA LEU A 49 6.27 -3.85 -10.88
C LEU A 49 5.93 -4.54 -12.21
N ASP A 50 5.23 -5.68 -12.17
CA ASP A 50 4.79 -6.39 -13.38
C ASP A 50 3.81 -5.56 -14.20
N GLN A 51 2.84 -4.90 -13.55
CA GLN A 51 1.89 -4.01 -14.23
C GLN A 51 2.62 -2.85 -14.91
N ILE A 52 3.58 -2.22 -14.22
CA ILE A 52 4.42 -1.15 -14.79
C ILE A 52 5.21 -1.67 -15.99
N TYR A 53 5.82 -2.84 -15.86
CA TYR A 53 6.59 -3.45 -16.93
C TYR A 53 5.76 -3.81 -18.16
N ASP A 54 4.58 -4.36 -17.95
CA ASP A 54 3.70 -4.78 -19.06
C ASP A 54 3.06 -3.59 -19.77
N ALA A 55 2.77 -2.52 -19.05
CA ALA A 55 2.23 -1.30 -19.65
C ALA A 55 3.32 -0.49 -20.37
N TRP A 56 4.46 -0.26 -19.73
CA TRP A 56 5.42 0.77 -20.13
C TRP A 56 6.77 0.24 -20.59
N PHE A 57 7.25 -0.88 -20.08
CA PHE A 57 8.55 -1.45 -20.42
C PHE A 57 8.40 -2.74 -21.24
N ASN A 58 7.54 -2.71 -22.26
CA ASN A 58 7.30 -3.82 -23.19
C ASN A 58 8.06 -3.64 -24.53
N GLY A 59 7.83 -4.55 -25.49
CA GLY A 59 8.48 -4.49 -26.80
C GLY A 59 10.01 -4.47 -26.69
N ASN A 60 10.63 -3.45 -27.28
CA ASN A 60 12.10 -3.28 -27.28
C ASN A 60 12.64 -2.95 -25.88
N LEU A 61 11.82 -2.42 -24.98
CA LEU A 61 12.22 -2.09 -23.61
C LEU A 61 12.20 -3.30 -22.66
N LYS A 62 11.76 -4.47 -23.08
CA LYS A 62 11.84 -5.69 -22.26
C LYS A 62 13.27 -6.01 -21.81
N VAL A 63 14.25 -5.69 -22.62
CA VAL A 63 15.66 -5.98 -22.35
C VAL A 63 16.20 -5.22 -21.13
N ILE A 64 15.60 -4.08 -20.78
CA ILE A 64 16.04 -3.27 -19.64
C ILE A 64 15.34 -3.63 -18.31
N ARG A 65 14.29 -4.46 -18.31
CA ARG A 65 13.55 -4.84 -17.09
C ARG A 65 14.47 -5.36 -15.98
N PRO A 66 15.44 -6.27 -16.24
CA PRO A 66 16.37 -6.71 -15.20
C PRO A 66 17.16 -5.56 -14.59
N LEU A 67 17.67 -4.65 -15.43
CA LEU A 67 18.40 -3.47 -14.97
C LEU A 67 17.53 -2.57 -14.10
N LEU A 68 16.26 -2.35 -14.49
CA LEU A 68 15.31 -1.57 -13.70
C LEU A 68 15.00 -2.23 -12.36
N THR A 69 14.82 -3.57 -12.35
CA THR A 69 14.64 -4.32 -11.11
C THR A 69 15.83 -4.17 -10.17
N ASP A 70 17.05 -4.29 -10.69
CA ASP A 70 18.27 -4.11 -9.89
C ASP A 70 18.39 -2.68 -9.34
N ARG A 71 18.07 -1.67 -10.17
CA ARG A 71 18.04 -0.26 -9.74
C ARG A 71 16.99 -0.03 -8.64
N LEU A 72 15.80 -0.59 -8.80
CA LEU A 72 14.71 -0.46 -7.83
C LEU A 72 15.10 -1.12 -6.49
N ASN A 73 15.59 -2.36 -6.54
CA ASN A 73 16.04 -3.07 -5.34
C ASN A 73 17.16 -2.32 -4.60
N ALA A 74 18.12 -1.77 -5.35
CA ALA A 74 19.20 -0.95 -4.76
C ALA A 74 18.67 0.36 -4.15
N TYR A 75 17.65 0.96 -4.76
CA TYR A 75 17.01 2.16 -4.25
C TYR A 75 16.21 1.85 -2.98
N GLU A 76 15.36 0.84 -3.01
CA GLU A 76 14.54 0.40 -1.86
C GLU A 76 15.41 -0.01 -0.65
N ALA A 77 16.60 -0.57 -0.88
CA ALA A 77 17.53 -0.90 0.19
C ALA A 77 18.07 0.33 0.96
N GLN A 78 17.94 1.52 0.37
CA GLN A 78 18.44 2.80 0.92
C GLN A 78 17.30 3.79 1.22
N MET A 79 16.05 3.45 0.90
CA MET A 79 14.89 4.28 1.21
C MET A 79 14.76 4.51 2.71
N ASP A 80 14.21 5.66 3.07
CA ASP A 80 13.80 5.97 4.44
C ASP A 80 12.35 5.51 4.63
N TYR A 81 12.12 4.61 5.57
CA TYR A 81 10.80 4.06 5.89
C TYR A 81 10.22 4.78 7.11
N GLN A 82 9.95 6.08 6.99
CA GLN A 82 9.28 6.84 8.05
C GLN A 82 7.80 6.47 8.11
N TYR A 83 7.28 6.18 9.31
CA TYR A 83 5.86 5.94 9.49
C TYR A 83 5.04 7.18 9.12
N VAL A 84 3.90 6.96 8.47
CA VAL A 84 2.89 8.02 8.30
C VAL A 84 2.50 8.57 9.67
N THR A 85 2.33 9.87 9.75
CA THR A 85 2.06 10.58 11.00
C THR A 85 0.91 9.95 11.80
N GLY A 86 1.17 9.60 13.06
CA GLY A 86 0.19 9.03 13.98
C GLY A 86 -0.03 7.51 13.83
N PHE A 87 0.57 6.84 12.84
CA PHE A 87 0.37 5.41 12.58
C PHE A 87 0.70 4.53 13.80
N GLU A 88 1.86 4.72 14.44
CA GLU A 88 2.32 3.88 15.54
C GLU A 88 1.34 3.89 16.72
N LYS A 89 0.79 5.07 17.03
CA LYS A 89 -0.23 5.20 18.07
C LYS A 89 -1.53 4.50 17.64
N PHE A 90 -1.96 4.73 16.41
CA PHE A 90 -3.20 4.18 15.87
C PHE A 90 -3.20 2.65 15.89
N ILE A 91 -2.13 2.00 15.39
CA ILE A 91 -2.04 0.53 15.39
C ILE A 91 -1.97 -0.03 16.82
N SER A 92 -1.30 0.66 17.74
CA SER A 92 -1.28 0.28 19.16
C SER A 92 -2.68 0.32 19.77
N ASP A 93 -3.48 1.33 19.45
CA ASP A 93 -4.83 1.49 19.99
C ASP A 93 -5.81 0.46 19.40
N LEU A 94 -5.70 0.11 18.12
CA LEU A 94 -6.44 -0.99 17.50
C LEU A 94 -6.17 -2.33 18.20
N ARG A 95 -4.91 -2.62 18.47
CA ARG A 95 -4.49 -3.86 19.15
C ARG A 95 -5.02 -3.94 20.59
N LYS A 96 -5.04 -2.84 21.33
CA LYS A 96 -5.67 -2.78 22.67
C LYS A 96 -7.16 -3.09 22.63
N GLN A 97 -7.82 -2.78 21.51
CA GLN A 97 -9.23 -3.09 21.27
C GLN A 97 -9.46 -4.53 20.74
N ASN A 98 -8.39 -5.33 20.63
CA ASN A 98 -8.39 -6.67 20.04
C ASN A 98 -8.85 -6.71 18.57
N VAL A 99 -8.63 -5.64 17.82
CA VAL A 99 -8.78 -5.63 16.35
C VAL A 99 -7.56 -6.31 15.75
N LYS A 100 -7.79 -7.28 14.87
CA LYS A 100 -6.71 -7.94 14.12
C LYS A 100 -6.12 -7.00 13.09
N THR A 101 -4.81 -7.04 12.90
CA THR A 101 -4.12 -6.12 12.00
C THR A 101 -3.27 -6.89 10.98
N ALA A 102 -3.34 -6.47 9.72
CA ALA A 102 -2.47 -7.01 8.68
C ALA A 102 -1.95 -5.93 7.74
N VAL A 103 -0.71 -6.11 7.27
CA VAL A 103 -0.22 -5.45 6.05
C VAL A 103 -0.63 -6.29 4.85
N VAL A 104 -1.10 -5.62 3.80
CA VAL A 104 -1.52 -6.22 2.52
C VAL A 104 -0.91 -5.39 1.39
N THR A 105 0.32 -5.73 1.00
CA THR A 105 1.12 -4.92 0.09
C THR A 105 1.36 -5.58 -1.27
N SER A 106 1.43 -4.77 -2.31
CA SER A 106 1.90 -5.19 -3.64
C SER A 106 3.43 -5.33 -3.72
N SER A 107 4.14 -4.99 -2.66
CA SER A 107 5.59 -5.18 -2.54
C SER A 107 5.96 -6.65 -2.36
N ASN A 108 7.14 -7.01 -2.84
CA ASN A 108 7.68 -8.37 -2.73
C ASN A 108 8.45 -8.57 -1.40
N GLN A 109 8.82 -9.82 -1.12
CA GLN A 109 9.57 -10.16 0.08
C GLN A 109 10.94 -9.48 0.15
N GLN A 110 11.60 -9.25 -0.99
CA GLN A 110 12.91 -8.60 -1.01
C GLN A 110 12.83 -7.15 -0.47
N LYS A 111 11.80 -6.40 -0.86
CA LYS A 111 11.56 -5.08 -0.28
C LYS A 111 11.25 -5.18 1.22
N MET A 112 10.44 -6.16 1.62
CA MET A 112 10.10 -6.35 3.04
C MET A 112 11.34 -6.65 3.91
N GLU A 113 12.39 -7.28 3.37
CA GLU A 113 13.67 -7.45 4.07
C GLU A 113 14.34 -6.10 4.38
N SER A 114 14.20 -5.11 3.50
CA SER A 114 14.71 -3.76 3.75
C SER A 114 13.92 -3.05 4.85
N VAL A 115 12.60 -3.20 4.86
CA VAL A 115 11.73 -2.73 5.94
C VAL A 115 12.14 -3.36 7.28
N TYR A 116 12.26 -4.69 7.34
CA TYR A 116 12.61 -5.40 8.58
C TYR A 116 14.01 -5.07 9.11
N ARG A 117 14.92 -4.65 8.23
CA ARG A 117 16.26 -4.23 8.63
C ARG A 117 16.24 -2.88 9.33
N GLN A 118 15.42 -1.94 8.85
CA GLN A 118 15.28 -0.62 9.47
C GLN A 118 14.32 -0.63 10.66
N HIS A 119 13.28 -1.47 10.59
CA HIS A 119 12.23 -1.61 11.60
C HIS A 119 12.16 -3.08 12.08
N PRO A 120 13.08 -3.53 12.95
CA PRO A 120 13.07 -4.90 13.49
C PRO A 120 11.76 -5.26 14.21
N GLU A 121 11.10 -4.26 14.81
CA GLU A 121 9.83 -4.37 15.52
C GLU A 121 8.62 -4.56 14.59
N PHE A 122 8.77 -4.28 13.29
CA PHE A 122 7.66 -4.21 12.34
C PHE A 122 6.79 -5.47 12.31
N LYS A 123 7.45 -6.63 12.36
CA LYS A 123 6.73 -7.92 12.36
C LYS A 123 5.84 -8.10 13.59
N ASP A 124 6.19 -7.47 14.70
CA ASP A 124 5.44 -7.56 15.96
C ASP A 124 4.27 -6.58 16.01
N LEU A 125 4.21 -5.59 15.11
CA LEU A 125 3.11 -4.64 15.02
C LEU A 125 1.84 -5.27 14.41
N PHE A 126 1.97 -6.32 13.62
CA PHE A 126 0.87 -6.91 12.85
C PHE A 126 0.65 -8.38 13.20
N ASP A 127 -0.62 -8.83 13.14
CA ASP A 127 -0.97 -10.26 13.27
C ASP A 127 -0.65 -11.03 11.98
N ALA A 128 -0.57 -10.34 10.82
CA ALA A 128 -0.19 -10.94 9.54
C ALA A 128 0.45 -9.89 8.62
N ILE A 129 1.32 -10.35 7.72
CA ILE A 129 1.88 -9.57 6.61
C ILE A 129 1.69 -10.42 5.36
N LEU A 130 0.98 -9.87 4.37
CA LEU A 130 0.77 -10.46 3.06
C LEU A 130 1.48 -9.59 2.01
N THR A 131 2.31 -10.25 1.22
CA THR A 131 3.11 -9.64 0.14
C THR A 131 2.58 -10.06 -1.23
N SER A 132 3.16 -9.54 -2.30
CA SER A 132 2.74 -9.90 -3.67
C SER A 132 2.74 -11.40 -3.95
N GLU A 133 3.55 -12.18 -3.22
CA GLU A 133 3.65 -13.63 -3.36
C GLU A 133 2.49 -14.40 -2.71
N ASP A 134 1.69 -13.74 -1.87
CA ASP A 134 0.60 -14.37 -1.13
C ASP A 134 -0.74 -14.38 -1.90
N PHE A 135 -0.87 -13.61 -2.99
CA PHE A 135 -2.12 -13.51 -3.74
C PHE A 135 -1.94 -13.82 -5.23
N GLU A 136 -3.01 -14.32 -5.83
CA GLU A 136 -3.02 -14.72 -7.24
C GLU A 136 -3.25 -13.52 -8.17
N TYR A 137 -4.06 -12.57 -7.73
CA TYR A 137 -4.44 -11.39 -8.51
C TYR A 137 -4.05 -10.12 -7.79
N SER A 138 -3.30 -9.26 -8.49
CA SER A 138 -2.90 -7.94 -7.97
C SER A 138 -4.08 -6.97 -7.89
N LYS A 139 -3.99 -5.97 -7.02
CA LYS A 139 -4.91 -4.83 -7.00
C LYS A 139 -5.06 -4.24 -8.42
N PRO A 140 -6.26 -3.92 -8.90
CA PRO A 140 -7.51 -3.68 -8.16
C PRO A 140 -8.38 -4.93 -7.90
N HIS A 141 -7.91 -6.14 -8.19
CA HIS A 141 -8.65 -7.36 -7.86
C HIS A 141 -8.76 -7.50 -6.32
N PRO A 142 -9.90 -7.97 -5.76
CA PRO A 142 -10.10 -8.03 -4.30
C PRO A 142 -9.35 -9.16 -3.60
N ASP A 143 -8.65 -10.04 -4.32
CA ASP A 143 -8.04 -11.27 -3.82
C ASP A 143 -7.19 -11.06 -2.57
N CYS A 144 -6.32 -10.06 -2.57
CA CYS A 144 -5.41 -9.78 -1.47
C CYS A 144 -6.16 -9.46 -0.16
N TYR A 145 -7.17 -8.60 -0.21
CA TYR A 145 -7.95 -8.23 0.97
C TYR A 145 -8.87 -9.34 1.44
N LEU A 146 -9.48 -10.10 0.52
CA LEU A 146 -10.30 -11.27 0.87
C LEU A 146 -9.44 -12.36 1.55
N LYS A 147 -8.23 -12.62 1.07
CA LYS A 147 -7.28 -13.54 1.71
C LYS A 147 -6.86 -13.07 3.10
N ALA A 148 -6.60 -11.77 3.27
CA ALA A 148 -6.28 -11.21 4.58
C ALA A 148 -7.45 -11.34 5.58
N ALA A 149 -8.69 -11.04 5.16
CA ALA A 149 -9.87 -11.23 5.99
C ALA A 149 -10.07 -12.70 6.39
N ALA A 150 -9.94 -13.61 5.41
CA ALA A 150 -10.07 -15.05 5.64
C ALA A 150 -9.04 -15.58 6.65
N ARG A 151 -7.83 -15.03 6.68
CA ARG A 151 -6.78 -15.40 7.64
C ARG A 151 -7.20 -15.16 9.09
N PHE A 152 -8.10 -14.20 9.32
CA PHE A 152 -8.64 -13.86 10.64
C PHE A 152 -10.04 -14.41 10.88
N GLY A 153 -10.64 -15.14 9.93
CA GLY A 153 -12.02 -15.59 10.00
C GLY A 153 -13.01 -14.41 10.08
N ALA A 154 -12.64 -13.26 9.49
CA ALA A 154 -13.47 -12.08 9.44
C ALA A 154 -14.27 -12.04 8.14
N LEU A 155 -15.54 -11.57 8.24
CA LEU A 155 -16.34 -11.27 7.06
C LEU A 155 -15.90 -9.93 6.46
N PRO A 156 -16.08 -9.68 5.16
CA PRO A 156 -15.71 -8.41 4.54
C PRO A 156 -16.26 -7.18 5.26
N GLU A 157 -17.54 -7.22 5.64
CA GLU A 157 -18.21 -6.13 6.38
C GLU A 157 -17.71 -5.91 7.81
N GLU A 158 -16.85 -6.79 8.31
CA GLU A 158 -16.17 -6.68 9.61
C GLU A 158 -14.72 -6.16 9.45
N CYS A 159 -14.31 -5.81 8.22
CA CYS A 159 -12.96 -5.35 7.90
C CYS A 159 -12.94 -3.89 7.47
N ILE A 160 -11.86 -3.19 7.84
CA ILE A 160 -11.54 -1.85 7.33
C ILE A 160 -10.23 -1.95 6.55
N VAL A 161 -10.21 -1.38 5.34
CA VAL A 161 -9.03 -1.23 4.50
C VAL A 161 -8.53 0.19 4.58
N PHE A 162 -7.22 0.37 4.73
CA PHE A 162 -6.51 1.65 4.65
C PHE A 162 -5.65 1.66 3.39
N GLU A 163 -5.89 2.63 2.52
CA GLU A 163 -5.29 2.69 1.18
C GLU A 163 -5.14 4.12 0.69
N ASP A 164 -4.15 4.35 -0.18
CA ASP A 164 -3.83 5.65 -0.76
C ASP A 164 -3.89 5.65 -2.30
N SER A 165 -3.84 4.45 -2.92
CA SER A 165 -3.77 4.27 -4.36
C SER A 165 -5.13 3.95 -4.99
N PHE A 166 -5.35 4.39 -6.24
CA PHE A 166 -6.59 4.09 -6.98
C PHE A 166 -6.84 2.59 -7.10
N ASN A 167 -5.81 1.79 -7.33
CA ASN A 167 -5.95 0.34 -7.47
C ASN A 167 -6.31 -0.31 -6.14
N GLY A 168 -5.68 0.11 -5.06
CA GLY A 168 -5.95 -0.42 -3.74
C GLY A 168 -7.33 -0.04 -3.21
N LEU A 169 -7.74 1.21 -3.37
CA LEU A 169 -9.09 1.67 -3.02
C LEU A 169 -10.17 0.86 -3.75
N LYS A 170 -10.00 0.64 -5.06
CA LYS A 170 -10.90 -0.21 -5.86
C LYS A 170 -10.89 -1.65 -5.37
N SER A 171 -9.73 -2.18 -4.98
CA SER A 171 -9.60 -3.54 -4.45
C SER A 171 -10.37 -3.72 -3.13
N GLY A 172 -10.22 -2.80 -2.18
CA GLY A 172 -10.96 -2.80 -0.92
C GLY A 172 -12.48 -2.71 -1.13
N ARG A 173 -12.93 -1.82 -2.02
CA ARG A 173 -14.35 -1.70 -2.42
C ARG A 173 -14.87 -2.99 -3.07
N ALA A 174 -14.10 -3.56 -4.00
CA ALA A 174 -14.48 -4.80 -4.65
C ALA A 174 -14.53 -6.00 -3.68
N ALA A 175 -13.75 -5.95 -2.61
CA ALA A 175 -13.81 -6.93 -1.51
C ALA A 175 -15.07 -6.77 -0.61
N GLY A 176 -15.85 -5.69 -0.76
CA GLY A 176 -17.02 -5.41 0.07
C GLY A 176 -16.68 -4.91 1.47
N MET A 177 -15.52 -4.29 1.65
CA MET A 177 -15.03 -3.79 2.92
C MET A 177 -15.27 -2.29 3.07
N THR A 178 -15.22 -1.78 4.30
CA THR A 178 -15.12 -0.33 4.56
C THR A 178 -13.73 0.13 4.14
N VAL A 179 -13.65 1.22 3.36
CA VAL A 179 -12.39 1.73 2.82
C VAL A 179 -12.13 3.14 3.33
N ILE A 180 -11.00 3.33 4.00
CA ILE A 180 -10.48 4.64 4.40
C ILE A 180 -9.33 4.99 3.46
N GLY A 181 -9.49 6.08 2.72
CA GLY A 181 -8.48 6.60 1.82
C GLY A 181 -7.51 7.53 2.55
N LEU A 182 -6.20 7.36 2.34
CA LEU A 182 -5.18 8.29 2.80
C LEU A 182 -4.78 9.22 1.63
N ALA A 183 -4.85 10.53 1.85
CA ALA A 183 -4.46 11.53 0.85
C ALA A 183 -2.94 11.81 0.87
N THR A 184 -2.14 10.76 0.96
CA THR A 184 -0.67 10.80 0.99
C THR A 184 -0.06 10.73 -0.41
N THR A 185 -0.72 10.04 -1.35
CA THR A 185 -0.24 9.80 -2.72
C THR A 185 -1.05 10.54 -3.75
N ASN A 186 -2.36 10.57 -3.60
CA ASN A 186 -3.30 11.23 -4.49
C ASN A 186 -4.07 12.33 -3.75
N LEU A 187 -4.60 13.31 -4.47
CA LEU A 187 -5.38 14.38 -3.86
C LEU A 187 -6.66 13.82 -3.24
N ALA A 188 -7.07 14.36 -2.09
CA ALA A 188 -8.26 13.93 -1.37
C ALA A 188 -9.52 13.93 -2.27
N GLU A 189 -9.67 14.94 -3.12
CA GLU A 189 -10.80 15.08 -4.07
C GLU A 189 -10.83 13.97 -5.11
N GLU A 190 -9.67 13.43 -5.51
CA GLU A 190 -9.57 12.36 -6.51
C GLU A 190 -9.94 10.99 -5.92
N ILE A 191 -9.59 10.75 -4.65
CA ILE A 191 -9.83 9.46 -3.99
C ILE A 191 -11.18 9.39 -3.26
N THR A 192 -11.79 10.53 -2.93
CA THR A 192 -13.11 10.58 -2.24
C THR A 192 -14.18 9.71 -2.90
N PRO A 193 -14.33 9.63 -4.24
CA PRO A 193 -15.34 8.77 -4.85
C PRO A 193 -15.10 7.27 -4.66
N LEU A 194 -13.91 6.87 -4.23
CA LEU A 194 -13.46 5.48 -4.17
C LEU A 194 -13.40 4.92 -2.75
N CYS A 195 -13.66 5.71 -1.72
CA CYS A 195 -13.59 5.32 -0.33
C CYS A 195 -14.82 5.80 0.47
N ASP A 196 -14.95 5.35 1.69
CA ASP A 196 -16.04 5.73 2.59
C ASP A 196 -15.65 6.97 3.41
N GLN A 197 -14.36 7.16 3.63
CA GLN A 197 -13.79 8.32 4.31
C GLN A 197 -12.38 8.61 3.76
N VAL A 198 -11.99 9.89 3.72
CA VAL A 198 -10.62 10.33 3.43
C VAL A 198 -10.01 10.93 4.68
N ILE A 199 -8.75 10.63 4.92
CA ILE A 199 -7.92 11.23 5.97
C ILE A 199 -6.58 11.67 5.36
N ASN A 200 -5.91 12.64 5.98
CA ASN A 200 -4.56 13.04 5.59
C ASN A 200 -3.50 12.23 6.34
N ASP A 201 -3.76 11.89 7.58
CA ASP A 201 -2.92 11.04 8.43
C ASP A 201 -3.75 10.39 9.55
N TYR A 202 -3.10 9.60 10.41
CA TYR A 202 -3.78 8.87 11.48
C TYR A 202 -4.13 9.72 12.72
N LEU A 203 -3.70 10.96 12.81
CA LEU A 203 -4.10 11.85 13.92
C LEU A 203 -5.59 12.14 13.87
N GLU A 204 -6.16 12.23 12.65
CA GLU A 204 -7.60 12.45 12.45
C GLU A 204 -8.47 11.31 13.00
N LEU A 205 -7.93 10.08 13.06
CA LEU A 205 -8.66 8.90 13.55
C LEU A 205 -8.52 8.69 15.06
N SER A 206 -7.57 9.33 15.70
CA SER A 206 -7.34 9.17 17.15
C SER A 206 -8.54 9.61 17.99
N GLU A 207 -9.40 10.49 17.46
CA GLU A 207 -10.63 10.95 18.12
C GLU A 207 -11.80 9.94 17.96
N TYR A 208 -11.82 9.16 16.89
CA TYR A 208 -12.89 8.19 16.61
C TYR A 208 -12.80 6.91 17.45
N LEU A 209 -11.60 6.53 17.89
CA LEU A 209 -11.38 5.34 18.69
C LEU A 209 -11.66 5.55 20.19
N ASN A 210 -11.86 6.81 20.61
CA ASN A 210 -12.09 7.16 22.01
C ASN A 210 -13.59 7.38 22.36
N ASN A 211 -14.49 7.18 21.42
CA ASN A 211 -15.95 7.22 21.58
C ASN A 211 -16.55 5.83 21.41
#